data_2f9e54b4be1c45364b6714481bb04185
#
_entry.id   2f9e54b4be1c45364b6714481bb04185
#
_cell.length_a   1.000
_cell.length_b   1.000
_cell.length_c   1.000
_cell.angle_alpha   90.00
_cell.angle_beta   90.00
_cell.angle_gamma   90.00
#
_symmetry.space_group_name_H-M   'P 1'
#
loop_
_entity.id
_entity.type
_entity.pdbx_description
1 polymer ?
#
loop_
_entity_poly.entity_id
_entity_poly.type
_entity_poly.pdbx_seq_one_letter_code
_entity_poly.pdbx_strand_id
1 'polypeptide(L)'
;IAPNLAEGRELYNPQSVALDTSVSPNILYVADTGNNRVLAWKNAATFSSGSFADMVLGQPDKYSTSIQGPSAGGGSAVSYYFNSPVAVAVDSKGNLYVADAGNNRVLRFPKPFSQGSGINPPDLVIGQTSLNSSAANQGLPAPTAKTIVLSRGTAFRSGMALDGQGNLWLSDAGNNRATSTAPRRVRTIDRVQLDIER
;
A
#
# COMPACT_ATOMS: atom_id res chain seq x y z
N ILE A 1 -19.75 0.65 -20.15
CA ILE A 1 -18.55 0.35 -19.34
C ILE A 1 -18.30 -1.14 -19.52
N ALA A 2 -17.12 -1.50 -20.01
CA ALA A 2 -16.72 -2.89 -20.13
C ALA A 2 -16.74 -3.57 -18.73
N PRO A 3 -17.13 -4.85 -18.63
CA PRO A 3 -17.06 -5.55 -17.37
C PRO A 3 -15.60 -5.57 -16.87
N ASN A 4 -15.43 -5.42 -15.55
CA ASN A 4 -14.12 -5.56 -14.92
C ASN A 4 -13.72 -7.04 -14.92
N LEU A 5 -12.91 -7.43 -15.90
CA LEU A 5 -12.34 -8.78 -15.98
C LEU A 5 -11.00 -8.76 -15.24
N ALA A 6 -10.99 -9.26 -14.02
CA ALA A 6 -9.75 -9.30 -13.21
C ALA A 6 -8.82 -10.42 -13.71
N GLU A 7 -7.97 -10.13 -14.69
CA GLU A 7 -7.01 -11.09 -15.26
C GLU A 7 -5.54 -10.71 -15.00
N GLY A 8 -5.30 -9.60 -14.29
CA GLY A 8 -3.95 -9.09 -14.01
C GLY A 8 -3.36 -8.21 -15.11
N ARG A 9 -4.19 -7.71 -15.99
CA ARG A 9 -3.85 -6.70 -17.01
C ARG A 9 -4.85 -5.53 -17.03
N GLU A 10 -6.08 -5.75 -16.58
CA GLU A 10 -7.10 -4.74 -16.41
C GLU A 10 -6.95 -4.04 -15.06
N LEU A 11 -7.22 -2.75 -15.05
CA LEU A 11 -7.23 -1.90 -13.88
C LEU A 11 -8.66 -1.39 -13.63
N TYR A 12 -9.06 -1.36 -12.37
CA TYR A 12 -10.33 -0.79 -11.96
C TYR A 12 -10.10 0.34 -10.95
N ASN A 13 -10.39 1.57 -11.39
CA ASN A 13 -10.17 2.78 -10.59
C ASN A 13 -8.74 2.88 -10.02
N PRO A 14 -7.67 2.79 -10.85
CA PRO A 14 -6.30 2.92 -10.36
C PRO A 14 -6.07 4.34 -9.86
N GLN A 15 -5.42 4.49 -8.68
CA GLN A 15 -5.25 5.81 -8.05
C GLN A 15 -3.80 6.26 -7.91
N SER A 16 -2.84 5.35 -8.02
CA SER A 16 -1.43 5.71 -7.81
C SER A 16 -0.51 4.80 -8.59
N VAL A 17 0.61 5.36 -9.03
CA VAL A 17 1.71 4.63 -9.64
C VAL A 17 3.02 4.98 -8.94
N ALA A 18 3.95 4.03 -8.90
CA ALA A 18 5.33 4.26 -8.44
C ALA A 18 6.32 3.47 -9.31
N LEU A 19 7.52 4.04 -9.48
CA LEU A 19 8.63 3.34 -10.12
C LEU A 19 9.67 2.98 -9.07
N ASP A 20 10.11 1.73 -9.08
CA ASP A 20 11.32 1.31 -8.38
C ASP A 20 12.52 1.56 -9.31
N THR A 21 13.28 2.57 -8.99
CA THR A 21 14.50 2.94 -9.70
C THR A 21 15.77 2.42 -9.02
N SER A 22 15.63 1.62 -7.97
CA SER A 22 16.77 0.98 -7.28
C SER A 22 17.35 -0.19 -8.06
N VAL A 23 16.64 -0.63 -9.11
CA VAL A 23 17.01 -1.74 -9.99
C VAL A 23 16.89 -1.33 -11.48
N SER A 24 17.58 -2.07 -12.35
CA SER A 24 17.45 -1.90 -13.79
C SER A 24 17.13 -3.25 -14.44
N PRO A 25 16.09 -3.32 -15.28
CA PRO A 25 15.14 -2.27 -15.62
C PRO A 25 14.28 -1.83 -14.42
N ASN A 26 13.75 -0.61 -14.47
CA ASN A 26 12.86 -0.09 -13.43
C ASN A 26 11.58 -0.93 -13.34
N ILE A 27 11.08 -1.14 -12.12
CA ILE A 27 9.82 -1.85 -11.88
C ILE A 27 8.69 -0.83 -11.77
N LEU A 28 7.55 -1.11 -12.39
CA LEU A 28 6.31 -0.34 -12.27
C LEU A 28 5.38 -0.99 -11.26
N TYR A 29 4.87 -0.21 -10.31
CA TYR A 29 3.79 -0.59 -9.39
C TYR A 29 2.57 0.29 -9.62
N VAL A 30 1.37 -0.30 -9.63
CA VAL A 30 0.09 0.41 -9.80
C VAL A 30 -0.88 -0.01 -8.69
N ALA A 31 -1.39 0.97 -7.95
CA ALA A 31 -2.49 0.74 -7.00
C ALA A 31 -3.79 0.57 -7.79
N ASP A 32 -4.22 -0.66 -7.99
CA ASP A 32 -5.47 -1.06 -8.64
C ASP A 32 -6.59 -1.09 -7.58
N THR A 33 -6.96 0.13 -7.15
CA THR A 33 -7.75 0.42 -5.95
C THR A 33 -9.09 -0.32 -5.94
N GLY A 34 -9.83 -0.27 -7.05
CA GLY A 34 -11.14 -0.90 -7.16
C GLY A 34 -11.10 -2.43 -7.15
N ASN A 35 -9.94 -3.02 -7.40
CA ASN A 35 -9.68 -4.46 -7.31
C ASN A 35 -8.94 -4.86 -6.03
N ASN A 36 -8.78 -3.96 -5.07
CA ASN A 36 -8.14 -4.24 -3.78
C ASN A 36 -6.76 -4.88 -3.88
N ARG A 37 -5.93 -4.43 -4.85
CA ARG A 37 -4.61 -5.01 -5.13
C ARG A 37 -3.61 -3.96 -5.62
N VAL A 38 -2.34 -4.35 -5.65
CA VAL A 38 -1.29 -3.66 -6.38
C VAL A 38 -0.79 -4.61 -7.47
N LEU A 39 -0.77 -4.15 -8.71
CA LEU A 39 -0.15 -4.87 -9.82
C LEU A 39 1.26 -4.33 -10.07
N ALA A 40 2.17 -5.22 -10.49
CA ALA A 40 3.55 -4.83 -10.78
C ALA A 40 4.11 -5.49 -12.03
N TRP A 41 4.94 -4.73 -12.75
CA TRP A 41 5.65 -5.15 -13.97
C TRP A 41 7.15 -4.94 -13.80
N LYS A 42 7.93 -6.00 -14.08
CA LYS A 42 9.39 -6.01 -13.91
C LYS A 42 10.15 -5.02 -14.78
N ASN A 43 9.55 -4.58 -15.88
CA ASN A 43 10.17 -3.65 -16.81
C ASN A 43 9.19 -2.56 -17.24
N ALA A 44 9.29 -1.42 -16.58
CA ALA A 44 8.45 -0.27 -16.89
C ALA A 44 8.65 0.25 -18.32
N ALA A 45 9.83 0.09 -18.91
CA ALA A 45 10.13 0.59 -20.26
C ALA A 45 9.43 -0.20 -21.36
N THR A 46 9.07 -1.46 -21.10
CA THR A 46 8.34 -2.32 -22.05
C THR A 46 6.86 -2.44 -21.71
N PHE A 47 6.40 -1.71 -20.67
CA PHE A 47 4.97 -1.70 -20.33
C PHE A 47 4.13 -1.15 -21.47
N SER A 48 3.07 -1.86 -21.80
CA SER A 48 2.07 -1.42 -22.79
C SER A 48 0.67 -1.75 -22.30
N SER A 49 -0.34 -1.06 -22.83
CA SER A 49 -1.73 -1.34 -22.51
C SER A 49 -2.08 -2.80 -22.80
N GLY A 50 -2.66 -3.48 -21.83
CA GLY A 50 -3.01 -4.91 -21.91
C GLY A 50 -1.87 -5.88 -21.56
N SER A 51 -0.69 -5.39 -21.17
CA SER A 51 0.37 -6.26 -20.64
C SER A 51 -0.04 -6.90 -19.32
N PHE A 52 0.12 -8.23 -19.21
CA PHE A 52 -0.10 -8.92 -17.94
C PHE A 52 0.92 -8.49 -16.90
N ALA A 53 0.47 -8.25 -15.67
CA ALA A 53 1.35 -8.00 -14.55
C ALA A 53 2.22 -9.24 -14.25
N ASP A 54 3.48 -9.01 -13.88
CA ASP A 54 4.38 -10.06 -13.42
C ASP A 54 4.07 -10.49 -11.98
N MET A 55 3.50 -9.57 -11.17
CA MET A 55 3.20 -9.81 -9.76
C MET A 55 1.89 -9.14 -9.36
N VAL A 56 1.19 -9.76 -8.39
CA VAL A 56 0.09 -9.17 -7.66
C VAL A 56 0.42 -9.17 -6.17
N LEU A 57 0.08 -8.07 -5.49
CA LEU A 57 0.15 -7.93 -4.03
C LEU A 57 -1.25 -7.58 -3.52
N GLY A 58 -1.60 -8.06 -2.33
CA GLY A 58 -2.92 -7.81 -1.74
C GLY A 58 -4.02 -8.76 -2.17
N GLN A 59 -3.70 -9.72 -3.04
CA GLN A 59 -4.59 -10.81 -3.46
C GLN A 59 -3.79 -12.10 -3.63
N PRO A 60 -4.41 -13.29 -3.53
CA PRO A 60 -3.70 -14.56 -3.68
C PRO A 60 -3.28 -14.82 -5.13
N ASP A 61 -3.99 -14.23 -6.10
CA ASP A 61 -3.76 -14.41 -7.53
C ASP A 61 -4.25 -13.18 -8.34
N LYS A 62 -4.05 -13.22 -9.65
CA LYS A 62 -4.41 -12.13 -10.58
C LYS A 62 -5.92 -12.00 -10.83
N TYR A 63 -6.71 -12.99 -10.43
CA TYR A 63 -8.15 -13.07 -10.70
C TYR A 63 -8.98 -12.61 -9.50
N SER A 64 -8.39 -12.64 -8.31
CA SER A 64 -9.04 -12.26 -7.05
C SER A 64 -9.07 -10.75 -6.86
N THR A 65 -10.21 -10.25 -6.34
CA THR A 65 -10.45 -8.81 -6.09
C THR A 65 -11.17 -8.55 -4.78
N SER A 66 -11.29 -9.56 -3.94
CA SER A 66 -12.05 -9.47 -2.69
C SER A 66 -11.42 -8.50 -1.71
N ILE A 67 -12.24 -7.71 -1.03
CA ILE A 67 -11.79 -6.89 0.09
C ILE A 67 -11.16 -7.81 1.14
N GLN A 68 -9.92 -7.51 1.54
CA GLN A 68 -9.16 -8.26 2.55
C GLN A 68 -8.92 -9.75 2.17
N GLY A 69 -9.02 -10.09 0.86
CA GLY A 69 -8.80 -11.42 0.34
C GLY A 69 -10.00 -12.36 0.47
N PRO A 70 -9.94 -13.51 -0.22
CA PRO A 70 -11.09 -14.41 -0.36
C PRO A 70 -11.52 -15.12 0.93
N SER A 71 -10.66 -15.17 1.94
CA SER A 71 -10.93 -15.86 3.21
C SER A 71 -11.32 -14.92 4.35
N ALA A 72 -11.37 -13.62 4.12
CA ALA A 72 -11.74 -12.65 5.14
C ALA A 72 -13.25 -12.66 5.34
N GLY A 73 -13.73 -13.38 6.30
CA GLY A 73 -15.13 -13.39 6.77
C GLY A 73 -15.54 -12.06 7.44
N GLY A 74 -15.30 -10.94 6.77
CA GLY A 74 -15.76 -9.59 7.12
C GLY A 74 -15.35 -9.08 8.51
N GLY A 75 -14.46 -8.13 8.59
CA GLY A 75 -14.27 -7.32 9.78
C GLY A 75 -12.84 -7.09 10.25
N SER A 76 -11.92 -8.01 10.10
CA SER A 76 -10.52 -7.81 10.50
C SER A 76 -9.60 -7.74 9.29
N ALA A 77 -8.65 -6.81 9.29
CA ALA A 77 -7.62 -6.77 8.28
C ALA A 77 -6.78 -8.05 8.34
N VAL A 78 -6.42 -8.58 7.18
CA VAL A 78 -5.44 -9.68 7.07
C VAL A 78 -4.11 -9.05 6.68
N SER A 79 -3.01 -9.54 7.24
CA SER A 79 -1.71 -8.87 7.21
C SER A 79 -1.25 -8.42 5.82
N TYR A 80 -1.49 -9.20 4.79
CA TYR A 80 -1.01 -8.95 3.42
C TYR A 80 -2.10 -8.69 2.38
N TYR A 81 -3.40 -8.68 2.76
CA TYR A 81 -4.50 -8.33 1.88
C TYR A 81 -4.89 -6.86 2.02
N PHE A 82 -5.44 -6.27 0.95
CA PHE A 82 -5.81 -4.86 0.94
C PHE A 82 -7.32 -4.64 0.95
N ASN A 83 -7.67 -3.43 1.37
CA ASN A 83 -9.00 -2.84 1.24
C ASN A 83 -8.84 -1.43 0.67
N SER A 84 -9.06 -1.28 -0.63
CA SER A 84 -8.93 -0.02 -1.35
C SER A 84 -7.55 0.65 -1.17
N PRO A 85 -6.44 0.06 -1.65
CA PRO A 85 -5.14 0.70 -1.63
C PRO A 85 -5.18 1.95 -2.53
N VAL A 86 -4.81 3.13 -2.01
CA VAL A 86 -4.96 4.42 -2.71
C VAL A 86 -3.65 5.05 -3.12
N ALA A 87 -2.54 4.67 -2.50
CA ALA A 87 -1.24 5.21 -2.86
C ALA A 87 -0.14 4.16 -2.74
N VAL A 88 0.87 4.28 -3.60
CA VAL A 88 2.10 3.48 -3.58
C VAL A 88 3.32 4.40 -3.67
N ALA A 89 4.39 4.04 -2.98
CA ALA A 89 5.70 4.70 -3.08
C ALA A 89 6.81 3.66 -2.91
N VAL A 90 7.98 3.92 -3.49
CA VAL A 90 9.14 3.02 -3.39
C VAL A 90 10.33 3.80 -2.84
N ASP A 91 11.01 3.25 -1.84
CA ASP A 91 12.23 3.86 -1.30
C ASP A 91 13.46 3.54 -2.16
N SER A 92 14.58 4.24 -1.88
CA SER A 92 15.85 4.05 -2.60
C SER A 92 16.47 2.65 -2.47
N LYS A 93 15.89 1.80 -1.63
CA LYS A 93 16.31 0.40 -1.44
C LYS A 93 15.40 -0.59 -2.16
N GLY A 94 14.35 -0.10 -2.84
CA GLY A 94 13.37 -0.93 -3.55
C GLY A 94 12.26 -1.50 -2.65
N ASN A 95 12.09 -0.99 -1.44
CA ASN A 95 10.95 -1.39 -0.60
C ASN A 95 9.70 -0.62 -1.04
N LEU A 96 8.61 -1.36 -1.23
CA LEU A 96 7.31 -0.81 -1.63
C LEU A 96 6.49 -0.47 -0.38
N TYR A 97 5.94 0.73 -0.35
CA TYR A 97 4.96 1.18 0.63
C TYR A 97 3.59 1.27 -0.02
N VAL A 98 2.56 0.78 0.66
CA VAL A 98 1.17 0.78 0.18
C VAL A 98 0.27 1.41 1.22
N ALA A 99 -0.41 2.50 0.86
CA ALA A 99 -1.45 3.11 1.69
C ALA A 99 -2.77 2.34 1.51
N ASP A 100 -3.05 1.45 2.43
CA ASP A 100 -4.22 0.56 2.49
C ASP A 100 -5.37 1.27 3.20
N ALA A 101 -6.08 2.14 2.44
CA ALA A 101 -6.96 3.16 3.00
C ALA A 101 -8.16 2.59 3.74
N GLY A 102 -8.77 1.52 3.26
CA GLY A 102 -9.90 0.90 3.94
C GLY A 102 -9.53 0.22 5.27
N ASN A 103 -8.24 -0.01 5.49
CA ASN A 103 -7.69 -0.55 6.74
C ASN A 103 -6.92 0.49 7.56
N ASN A 104 -6.94 1.78 7.18
CA ASN A 104 -6.28 2.85 7.91
C ASN A 104 -4.83 2.52 8.29
N ARG A 105 -4.04 2.04 7.32
CA ARG A 105 -2.64 1.64 7.53
C ARG A 105 -1.78 1.88 6.29
N VAL A 106 -0.48 2.02 6.50
CA VAL A 106 0.51 1.87 5.45
C VAL A 106 1.29 0.59 5.73
N LEU A 107 1.44 -0.26 4.73
CA LEU A 107 2.24 -1.48 4.78
C LEU A 107 3.52 -1.31 3.97
N ARG A 108 4.66 -1.83 4.49
CA ARG A 108 5.90 -1.93 3.72
C ARG A 108 6.16 -3.37 3.33
N PHE A 109 6.49 -3.55 2.05
CA PHE A 109 6.88 -4.83 1.45
C PHE A 109 8.36 -4.74 1.04
N PRO A 110 9.27 -5.50 1.66
CA PRO A 110 10.69 -5.44 1.33
C PRO A 110 10.93 -6.03 -0.05
N LYS A 111 11.40 -5.21 -1.00
CA LYS A 111 11.83 -5.64 -2.35
C LYS A 111 10.95 -6.75 -2.93
N PRO A 112 9.67 -6.50 -3.28
CA PRO A 112 8.71 -7.57 -3.56
C PRO A 112 9.20 -8.63 -4.55
N PHE A 113 9.86 -8.22 -5.66
CA PHE A 113 10.38 -9.18 -6.64
C PHE A 113 11.58 -10.02 -6.17
N SER A 114 12.17 -9.71 -5.03
CA SER A 114 13.28 -10.48 -4.45
C SER A 114 12.81 -11.51 -3.41
N GLN A 115 11.51 -11.56 -3.10
CA GLN A 115 10.94 -12.47 -2.08
C GLN A 115 10.61 -13.86 -2.62
N GLY A 116 10.86 -14.14 -3.91
CA GLY A 116 10.48 -15.39 -4.54
C GLY A 116 9.03 -15.43 -5.03
N SER A 117 8.55 -16.61 -5.42
CA SER A 117 7.17 -16.83 -5.83
C SER A 117 6.30 -17.13 -4.61
N GLY A 118 5.24 -16.37 -4.43
CA GLY A 118 4.28 -16.59 -3.34
C GLY A 118 3.77 -15.30 -2.71
N ILE A 119 3.13 -15.44 -1.55
CA ILE A 119 2.64 -14.29 -0.79
C ILE A 119 3.84 -13.53 -0.22
N ASN A 120 3.97 -12.27 -0.61
CA ASN A 120 4.98 -11.36 -0.06
C ASN A 120 4.45 -10.74 1.24
N PRO A 121 4.95 -11.15 2.42
CA PRO A 121 4.48 -10.56 3.67
C PRO A 121 5.05 -9.16 3.86
N PRO A 122 4.25 -8.20 4.36
CA PRO A 122 4.79 -6.93 4.81
C PRO A 122 5.59 -7.13 6.10
N ASP A 123 6.62 -6.29 6.27
CA ASP A 123 7.49 -6.30 7.47
C ASP A 123 7.28 -5.08 8.39
N LEU A 124 6.45 -4.12 7.97
CA LEU A 124 6.16 -2.91 8.74
C LEU A 124 4.71 -2.49 8.52
N VAL A 125 4.08 -2.02 9.60
CA VAL A 125 2.81 -1.31 9.57
C VAL A 125 2.95 0.08 10.19
N ILE A 126 2.34 1.08 9.57
CA ILE A 126 2.23 2.45 10.07
C ILE A 126 0.75 2.78 10.27
N GLY A 127 0.41 3.45 11.37
CA GLY A 127 -0.95 3.87 11.68
C GLY A 127 -1.77 2.85 12.47
N GLN A 128 -1.27 1.62 12.64
CA GLN A 128 -1.92 0.56 13.39
C GLN A 128 -0.97 -0.08 14.40
N THR A 129 -1.52 -0.77 15.42
CA THR A 129 -0.74 -1.48 16.44
C THR A 129 -0.23 -2.84 15.95
N SER A 130 -0.86 -3.41 14.94
CA SER A 130 -0.48 -4.69 14.33
C SER A 130 -0.83 -4.74 12.86
N LEU A 131 -0.25 -5.71 12.14
CA LEU A 131 -0.53 -5.96 10.73
C LEU A 131 -2.01 -6.34 10.46
N ASN A 132 -2.73 -6.80 11.46
CA ASN A 132 -4.13 -7.25 11.34
C ASN A 132 -5.14 -6.23 11.89
N SER A 133 -4.69 -5.05 12.34
CA SER A 133 -5.57 -3.99 12.84
C SER A 133 -5.97 -3.04 11.71
N SER A 134 -7.17 -2.42 11.83
CA SER A 134 -7.75 -1.55 10.80
C SER A 134 -8.56 -0.38 11.34
N ALA A 135 -8.70 -0.24 12.65
CA ALA A 135 -9.55 0.80 13.22
C ALA A 135 -9.02 2.21 12.93
N ALA A 136 -9.92 3.11 12.51
CA ALA A 136 -9.62 4.52 12.37
C ALA A 136 -9.05 5.07 13.68
N ASN A 137 -7.91 5.77 13.62
CA ASN A 137 -7.19 6.25 14.79
C ASN A 137 -6.95 5.17 15.87
N GLN A 138 -6.84 3.90 15.48
CA GLN A 138 -6.73 2.77 16.43
C GLN A 138 -7.91 2.70 17.43
N GLY A 139 -9.08 3.19 17.05
CA GLY A 139 -10.26 3.28 17.91
C GLY A 139 -10.27 4.45 18.87
N LEU A 140 -9.29 5.35 18.84
CA LEU A 140 -9.24 6.53 19.68
C LEU A 140 -10.17 7.63 19.16
N PRO A 141 -10.79 8.44 20.05
CA PRO A 141 -11.72 9.51 19.65
C PRO A 141 -11.04 10.69 18.94
N ALA A 142 -9.72 10.82 19.08
CA ALA A 142 -8.93 11.90 18.46
C ALA A 142 -7.62 11.34 17.89
N PRO A 143 -7.06 11.97 16.85
CA PRO A 143 -5.79 11.55 16.27
C PRO A 143 -4.63 11.80 17.22
N THR A 144 -3.64 10.93 17.16
CA THR A 144 -2.35 11.05 17.86
C THR A 144 -1.20 11.01 16.85
N ALA A 145 0.03 11.19 17.31
CA ALA A 145 1.23 11.01 16.47
C ALA A 145 1.39 9.59 15.87
N LYS A 146 0.70 8.61 16.41
CA LYS A 146 0.84 7.19 16.02
C LYS A 146 -0.37 6.65 15.25
N THR A 147 -1.38 7.47 15.01
CA THR A 147 -2.65 7.04 14.44
C THR A 147 -2.93 7.76 13.13
N ILE A 148 -3.61 7.11 12.21
CA ILE A 148 -4.02 7.67 10.93
C ILE A 148 -5.47 7.30 10.60
N VAL A 149 -6.11 8.14 9.78
CA VAL A 149 -7.37 7.85 9.11
C VAL A 149 -7.20 8.15 7.64
N LEU A 150 -7.03 7.12 6.85
CA LEU A 150 -6.87 7.25 5.42
C LEU A 150 -8.24 7.36 4.74
N SER A 151 -8.30 8.12 3.67
CA SER A 151 -9.52 8.30 2.89
C SER A 151 -9.39 7.71 1.51
N ARG A 152 -10.43 7.00 1.09
CA ARG A 152 -10.66 6.45 -0.25
C ARG A 152 -11.77 7.21 -1.00
N GLY A 153 -12.29 8.28 -0.41
CA GLY A 153 -13.37 9.08 -1.00
C GLY A 153 -12.94 9.85 -2.23
N THR A 154 -13.91 10.28 -3.03
CA THR A 154 -13.66 11.09 -4.24
C THR A 154 -13.29 12.54 -3.91
N ALA A 155 -13.78 13.07 -2.80
CA ALA A 155 -13.55 14.46 -2.37
C ALA A 155 -12.23 14.63 -1.61
N PHE A 156 -11.82 13.63 -0.82
CA PHE A 156 -10.60 13.67 -0.02
C PHE A 156 -9.87 12.34 -0.20
N ARG A 157 -8.68 12.38 -0.79
CA ARG A 157 -7.84 11.19 -1.00
C ARG A 157 -6.56 11.31 -0.21
N SER A 158 -6.17 10.20 0.40
CA SER A 158 -4.85 10.09 1.00
C SER A 158 -3.80 9.83 -0.07
N GLY A 159 -2.71 10.59 -0.02
CA GLY A 159 -1.54 10.43 -0.88
C GLY A 159 -0.30 10.15 -0.04
N MET A 160 0.75 9.68 -0.70
CA MET A 160 1.99 9.28 -0.05
C MET A 160 3.19 9.61 -0.93
N ALA A 161 4.29 10.05 -0.33
CA ALA A 161 5.55 10.31 -1.00
C ALA A 161 6.73 9.99 -0.08
N LEU A 162 7.89 9.73 -0.67
CA LEU A 162 9.17 9.61 0.03
C LEU A 162 10.06 10.78 -0.33
N ASP A 163 10.73 11.37 0.65
CA ASP A 163 11.73 12.41 0.40
C ASP A 163 13.13 11.81 0.15
N GLY A 164 14.08 12.68 -0.19
CA GLY A 164 15.46 12.27 -0.47
C GLY A 164 16.22 11.67 0.74
N GLN A 165 15.72 11.87 1.96
CA GLN A 165 16.23 11.28 3.18
C GLN A 165 15.55 9.93 3.51
N GLY A 166 14.51 9.56 2.75
CA GLY A 166 13.73 8.34 2.94
C GLY A 166 12.63 8.49 4.00
N ASN A 167 12.27 9.71 4.40
CA ASN A 167 11.09 9.93 5.24
C ASN A 167 9.84 9.71 4.40
N LEU A 168 8.88 9.00 4.95
CA LEU A 168 7.58 8.79 4.34
C LEU A 168 6.64 9.92 4.75
N TRP A 169 6.14 10.66 3.79
CA TRP A 169 5.12 11.69 3.94
C TRP A 169 3.76 11.14 3.56
N LEU A 170 2.75 11.40 4.37
CA LEU A 170 1.41 10.86 4.21
C LEU A 170 0.37 11.96 4.41
N SER A 171 -0.57 12.12 3.48
CA SER A 171 -1.77 12.91 3.74
C SER A 171 -2.77 12.06 4.53
N ASP A 172 -2.91 12.37 5.82
CA ASP A 172 -3.84 11.75 6.75
C ASP A 172 -5.20 12.46 6.62
N ALA A 173 -5.86 12.19 5.47
CA ALA A 173 -6.97 12.99 4.98
C ALA A 173 -8.20 12.95 5.90
N GLY A 174 -8.45 11.83 6.57
CA GLY A 174 -9.55 11.72 7.53
C GLY A 174 -9.32 12.49 8.81
N ASN A 175 -8.07 12.88 9.10
CA ASN A 175 -7.70 13.74 10.24
C ASN A 175 -7.34 15.17 9.82
N ASN A 176 -7.51 15.53 8.53
CA ASN A 176 -7.20 16.87 7.98
C ASN A 176 -5.75 17.33 8.26
N ARG A 177 -4.76 16.43 8.14
CA ARG A 177 -3.34 16.73 8.40
C ARG A 177 -2.41 16.01 7.45
N ALA A 178 -1.16 16.47 7.37
CA ALA A 178 -0.04 15.71 6.83
C ALA A 178 0.82 15.16 7.98
N THR A 179 1.36 13.97 7.82
CA THR A 179 2.26 13.33 8.78
C THR A 179 3.49 12.79 8.07
N SER A 180 4.60 12.68 8.79
CA SER A 180 5.81 12.04 8.27
C SER A 180 6.36 11.01 9.25
N THR A 181 7.10 10.03 8.72
CA THR A 181 7.88 9.08 9.51
C THR A 181 9.34 9.17 9.10
N ALA A 182 10.24 9.33 10.06
CA ALA A 182 11.67 9.23 9.79
C ALA A 182 12.06 7.80 9.39
N PRO A 183 13.09 7.63 8.53
CA PRO A 183 13.60 6.30 8.18
C PRO A 183 14.18 5.67 9.45
N ARG A 184 13.52 4.66 9.97
CA ARG A 184 14.03 3.92 11.11
C ARG A 184 14.90 2.77 10.67
N ARG A 185 16.04 2.61 11.35
CA ARG A 185 16.74 1.33 11.35
C ARG A 185 15.75 0.30 11.88
N VAL A 186 15.32 -0.62 11.01
CA VAL A 186 14.40 -1.70 11.34
C VAL A 186 15.00 -2.51 12.49
N ARG A 187 14.43 -2.36 13.66
CA ARG A 187 14.50 -3.38 14.70
C ARG A 187 13.11 -3.99 14.75
N THR A 188 13.05 -5.29 14.49
CA THR A 188 11.94 -6.27 14.71
C THR A 188 10.59 -5.69 15.18
N ILE A 189 9.57 -5.97 14.41
CA ILE A 189 8.09 -6.03 14.58
C ILE A 189 7.40 -5.24 15.74
N ASP A 190 8.06 -4.52 16.60
CA ASP A 190 7.46 -4.03 17.85
C ASP A 190 7.13 -2.54 17.96
N ARG A 191 7.26 -1.69 16.92
CA ARG A 191 6.90 -0.27 17.10
C ARG A 191 6.36 0.42 15.85
N VAL A 192 5.09 0.78 15.93
CA VAL A 192 4.49 1.87 15.15
C VAL A 192 5.00 3.19 15.73
N GLN A 193 5.69 4.01 14.93
CA GLN A 193 6.08 5.35 15.37
C GLN A 193 5.90 6.35 14.22
N LEU A 194 5.08 7.34 14.51
CA LEU A 194 4.95 8.58 13.75
C LEU A 194 5.66 9.66 14.59
N ASP A 195 6.71 10.28 14.07
CA ASP A 195 7.29 11.49 14.65
C ASP A 195 6.65 12.68 13.93
N ILE A 196 5.99 13.54 14.69
CA ILE A 196 5.53 14.85 14.24
C ILE A 196 6.53 15.84 14.81
N GLU A 197 7.31 16.49 13.95
CA GLU A 197 7.99 17.72 14.34
C GLU A 197 7.02 18.90 14.19
N ARG A 198 6.96 19.73 15.22
CA ARG A 198 6.18 20.96 15.26
C ARG A 198 6.84 22.07 14.48
#